data_b604138f99272d0c5794d176cf96f604
#
_entry.id   b604138f99272d0c5794d176cf96f604
#
_cell.length_a   1.000
_cell.length_b   1.000
_cell.length_c   1.000
_cell.angle_alpha   90.00
_cell.angle_beta   90.00
_cell.angle_gamma   90.00
#
_symmetry.space_group_name_H-M   'P 1'
#
loop_
_entity.id
_entity.type
_entity.pdbx_description
1 polymer ?
#
loop_
_entity_poly.entity_id
_entity_poly.type
_entity_poly.pdbx_seq_one_letter_code
_entity_poly.pdbx_strand_id
1 'polypeptide(L)'
;MALSVKNVSITIGTKEILVDESVGIADGSKVGLIGRNGVGKTTFLKAILGQVDYHGQIKFNGKAAYFSQHIDLGLHKTGGQTIGESAAIHSQNQFEKELLGIEQLFLRPEVHQDNARVSRLMERYVELQAKIAKHQNPQPTSKLKSVLQILEVKESWLDKTIGSLSTGQRAIIALAQILSSDADFLLLDEPTNHLDFKRLNILEKYLRDFKGTVLMVTHDRYFLDRVCDTILKIENGKWIKYNGNYSAYLKTREAAFQAQKTAYELEQKYLANEKDKIARIGKSPLKVKQGKYREKFLEKREIIEKPDLDQSKFKTPFEASPIKARVVLELVDLSVGYGKPLISGINLNVCAGQRIILIGENGIGKSTLLKTIEGRVAAISGKVNLDSEAKLGYVDQELKDLAINATLYDEIYSLLKDCAKTRRQLSMVGFIANEEVFKPISQLSMGEKSRLNLLKVLIEKPNLLLLDEPTNHLDLDACEIIENAFLNYKGAILAVSHDKYFIEKIAQRVLKVSDGTIKEIIKNNDLI
;
A
#
# COMPACT_ATOMS: atom_id res chain seq x y z
N MET A 1 -4.02 -18.44 -20.43
CA MET A 1 -4.62 -17.41 -19.55
C MET A 1 -4.45 -17.90 -18.13
N ALA A 2 -3.63 -17.20 -17.32
CA ALA A 2 -3.28 -17.62 -15.97
C ALA A 2 -4.47 -17.51 -15.01
N LEU A 3 -5.25 -16.43 -15.12
CA LEU A 3 -6.45 -16.21 -14.32
C LEU A 3 -7.60 -15.77 -15.21
N SER A 4 -8.77 -16.39 -15.04
CA SER A 4 -10.03 -16.02 -15.68
C SER A 4 -11.08 -15.80 -14.60
N VAL A 5 -11.58 -14.59 -14.52
CA VAL A 5 -12.67 -14.16 -13.64
C VAL A 5 -13.86 -13.84 -14.53
N LYS A 6 -15.05 -14.43 -14.26
CA LYS A 6 -16.27 -14.23 -15.05
C LYS A 6 -17.45 -13.97 -14.13
N ASN A 7 -18.10 -12.83 -14.35
CA ASN A 7 -19.31 -12.40 -13.66
C ASN A 7 -19.20 -12.55 -12.13
N VAL A 8 -18.07 -12.07 -11.57
CA VAL A 8 -17.79 -12.24 -10.15
C VAL A 8 -18.34 -11.09 -9.35
N SER A 9 -19.10 -11.44 -8.31
CA SER A 9 -19.57 -10.51 -7.28
C SER A 9 -19.02 -10.95 -5.92
N ILE A 10 -18.47 -10.00 -5.18
CA ILE A 10 -17.90 -10.21 -3.83
C ILE A 10 -18.56 -9.23 -2.87
N THR A 11 -19.14 -9.76 -1.79
CA THR A 11 -19.78 -8.95 -0.73
C THR A 11 -19.21 -9.33 0.63
N ILE A 12 -18.89 -8.35 1.46
CA ILE A 12 -18.48 -8.57 2.87
C ILE A 12 -19.46 -7.84 3.77
N GLY A 13 -20.23 -8.60 4.55
CA GLY A 13 -21.33 -8.04 5.33
C GLY A 13 -22.36 -7.35 4.44
N THR A 14 -22.52 -6.03 4.58
CA THR A 14 -23.42 -5.21 3.74
C THR A 14 -22.69 -4.48 2.61
N LYS A 15 -21.36 -4.60 2.51
CA LYS A 15 -20.54 -3.85 1.55
C LYS A 15 -20.28 -4.69 0.31
N GLU A 16 -20.74 -4.22 -0.83
CA GLU A 16 -20.39 -4.76 -2.15
C GLU A 16 -18.98 -4.29 -2.54
N ILE A 17 -18.11 -5.25 -2.87
CA ILE A 17 -16.72 -5.02 -3.26
C ILE A 17 -16.58 -5.05 -4.78
N LEU A 18 -17.18 -6.04 -5.41
CA LEU A 18 -17.24 -6.22 -6.86
C LEU A 18 -18.66 -6.66 -7.23
N VAL A 19 -19.17 -6.18 -8.36
CA VAL A 19 -20.53 -6.48 -8.82
C VAL A 19 -20.49 -6.88 -10.28
N ASP A 20 -20.74 -8.17 -10.55
CA ASP A 20 -20.83 -8.76 -11.90
C ASP A 20 -19.64 -8.46 -12.82
N GLU A 21 -18.44 -8.53 -12.28
CA GLU A 21 -17.23 -8.11 -12.95
C GLU A 21 -16.46 -9.28 -13.57
N SER A 22 -15.83 -8.99 -14.71
CA SER A 22 -15.04 -9.99 -15.45
C SER A 22 -13.67 -9.44 -15.83
N VAL A 23 -12.62 -10.23 -15.56
CA VAL A 23 -11.24 -9.85 -15.90
C VAL A 23 -10.41 -11.09 -16.23
N GLY A 24 -9.47 -10.93 -17.17
CA GLY A 24 -8.51 -11.96 -17.54
C GLY A 24 -7.08 -11.49 -17.40
N ILE A 25 -6.23 -12.33 -16.80
CA ILE A 25 -4.79 -12.15 -16.67
C ILE A 25 -4.08 -13.15 -17.57
N ALA A 26 -3.18 -12.67 -18.43
CA ALA A 26 -2.42 -13.51 -19.34
C ALA A 26 -1.32 -14.28 -18.60
N ASP A 27 -0.88 -15.41 -19.17
CA ASP A 27 0.24 -16.17 -18.63
C ASP A 27 1.52 -15.33 -18.68
N GLY A 28 2.32 -15.38 -17.62
CA GLY A 28 3.60 -14.68 -17.50
C GLY A 28 3.50 -13.17 -17.22
N SER A 29 2.29 -12.56 -17.21
CA SER A 29 2.13 -11.12 -16.94
C SER A 29 2.37 -10.77 -15.47
N LYS A 30 2.82 -9.54 -15.24
CA LYS A 30 3.07 -8.94 -13.93
C LYS A 30 2.02 -7.86 -13.68
N VAL A 31 1.00 -8.19 -12.92
CA VAL A 31 -0.17 -7.33 -12.71
C VAL A 31 -0.10 -6.66 -11.35
N GLY A 32 -0.14 -5.32 -11.34
CA GLY A 32 -0.31 -4.52 -10.14
C GLY A 32 -1.79 -4.25 -9.87
N LEU A 33 -2.31 -4.68 -8.73
CA LEU A 33 -3.67 -4.44 -8.28
C LEU A 33 -3.71 -3.22 -7.38
N ILE A 34 -4.32 -2.14 -7.85
CA ILE A 34 -4.39 -0.87 -7.13
C ILE A 34 -5.84 -0.46 -6.81
N GLY A 35 -6.00 0.47 -5.89
CA GLY A 35 -7.28 1.02 -5.46
C GLY A 35 -7.21 1.54 -4.04
N ARG A 36 -8.22 2.27 -3.60
CA ARG A 36 -8.30 2.84 -2.24
C ARG A 36 -8.19 1.78 -1.16
N ASN A 37 -7.75 2.18 0.03
CA ASN A 37 -7.77 1.29 1.19
C ASN A 37 -9.21 0.89 1.52
N GLY A 38 -9.41 -0.41 1.83
CA GLY A 38 -10.73 -0.97 2.11
C GLY A 38 -11.65 -1.17 0.89
N VAL A 39 -11.12 -1.04 -0.36
CA VAL A 39 -11.88 -1.32 -1.60
C VAL A 39 -12.00 -2.83 -1.90
N GLY A 40 -11.27 -3.68 -1.18
CA GLY A 40 -11.36 -5.13 -1.32
C GLY A 40 -10.22 -5.81 -2.07
N LYS A 41 -9.06 -5.17 -2.24
CA LYS A 41 -7.88 -5.75 -2.91
C LYS A 41 -7.46 -7.11 -2.29
N THR A 42 -7.19 -7.13 -1.00
CA THR A 42 -6.86 -8.35 -0.23
C THR A 42 -7.99 -9.38 -0.28
N THR A 43 -9.25 -8.92 -0.23
CA THR A 43 -10.43 -9.80 -0.32
C THR A 43 -10.47 -10.53 -1.66
N PHE A 44 -10.16 -9.84 -2.74
CA PHE A 44 -10.10 -10.45 -4.06
C PHE A 44 -8.96 -11.50 -4.15
N LEU A 45 -7.78 -11.21 -3.60
CA LEU A 45 -6.72 -12.23 -3.52
C LEU A 45 -7.18 -13.48 -2.74
N LYS A 46 -7.89 -13.29 -1.63
CA LYS A 46 -8.46 -14.38 -0.83
C LYS A 46 -9.58 -15.13 -1.57
N ALA A 47 -10.40 -14.44 -2.37
CA ALA A 47 -11.43 -15.07 -3.19
C ALA A 47 -10.83 -15.98 -4.28
N ILE A 48 -9.71 -15.57 -4.91
CA ILE A 48 -8.95 -16.44 -5.85
C ILE A 48 -8.51 -17.73 -5.16
N LEU A 49 -8.17 -17.69 -3.89
CA LEU A 49 -7.74 -18.84 -3.08
C LEU A 49 -8.92 -19.66 -2.53
N GLY A 50 -10.18 -19.24 -2.77
CA GLY A 50 -11.35 -19.87 -2.20
C GLY A 50 -11.52 -19.69 -0.69
N GLN A 51 -10.88 -18.67 -0.10
CA GLN A 51 -10.98 -18.33 1.33
C GLN A 51 -12.12 -17.36 1.66
N VAL A 52 -12.76 -16.80 0.64
CA VAL A 52 -13.89 -15.88 0.75
C VAL A 52 -14.94 -16.29 -0.26
N ASP A 53 -16.21 -16.26 0.16
CA ASP A 53 -17.33 -16.59 -0.70
C ASP A 53 -17.53 -15.52 -1.78
N TYR A 54 -17.88 -15.97 -2.99
CA TYR A 54 -18.16 -15.13 -4.13
C TYR A 54 -19.19 -15.78 -5.05
N HIS A 55 -19.92 -14.99 -5.81
CA HIS A 55 -20.75 -15.44 -6.93
C HIS A 55 -19.97 -15.34 -8.24
N GLY A 56 -20.25 -16.22 -9.21
CA GLY A 56 -19.56 -16.23 -10.50
C GLY A 56 -18.49 -17.31 -10.61
N GLN A 57 -17.51 -17.12 -11.45
CA GLN A 57 -16.46 -18.11 -11.71
C GLN A 57 -15.07 -17.49 -11.63
N ILE A 58 -14.21 -18.07 -10.81
CA ILE A 58 -12.76 -17.79 -10.76
C ILE A 58 -12.02 -19.08 -11.12
N LYS A 59 -11.21 -19.03 -12.19
CA LYS A 59 -10.37 -20.17 -12.61
C LYS A 59 -8.94 -19.68 -12.81
N PHE A 60 -7.98 -20.39 -12.26
CA PHE A 60 -6.56 -20.16 -12.52
C PHE A 60 -5.86 -21.49 -12.87
N ASN A 61 -4.82 -21.41 -13.67
CA ASN A 61 -4.03 -22.55 -14.11
C ASN A 61 -2.74 -22.63 -13.31
N GLY A 62 -2.34 -23.86 -12.93
CA GLY A 62 -1.07 -24.12 -12.22
C GLY A 62 -1.20 -24.00 -10.70
N LYS A 63 -0.06 -23.90 -10.04
CA LYS A 63 0.07 -23.80 -8.57
C LYS A 63 0.19 -22.35 -8.16
N ALA A 64 -0.66 -21.92 -7.24
CA ALA A 64 -0.61 -20.58 -6.68
C ALA A 64 0.13 -20.56 -5.33
N ALA A 65 0.95 -19.54 -5.10
CA ALA A 65 1.50 -19.22 -3.79
C ALA A 65 1.07 -17.83 -3.36
N TYR A 66 0.71 -17.68 -2.09
CA TYR A 66 0.16 -16.44 -1.53
C TYR A 66 1.02 -15.88 -0.40
N PHE A 67 1.44 -14.64 -0.57
CA PHE A 67 2.07 -13.83 0.47
C PHE A 67 1.02 -12.92 1.10
N SER A 68 0.76 -13.12 2.39
CA SER A 68 -0.21 -12.34 3.15
C SER A 68 0.44 -11.15 3.85
N GLN A 69 -0.23 -10.02 3.90
CA GLN A 69 0.16 -8.88 4.72
C GLN A 69 0.25 -9.23 6.22
N HIS A 70 -0.65 -10.08 6.70
CA HIS A 70 -0.59 -10.64 8.05
C HIS A 70 0.06 -12.01 8.01
N ILE A 71 1.33 -12.04 8.41
CA ILE A 71 2.17 -13.22 8.32
C ILE A 71 1.88 -14.16 9.50
N ASP A 72 1.07 -15.17 9.25
CA ASP A 72 0.86 -16.28 10.21
C ASP A 72 1.77 -17.45 9.82
N LEU A 73 2.96 -17.47 10.40
CA LEU A 73 3.99 -18.50 10.15
C LEU A 73 4.05 -19.57 11.26
N GLY A 74 3.10 -19.53 12.21
CA GLY A 74 3.17 -20.38 13.40
C GLY A 74 4.28 -19.93 14.34
N LEU A 75 3.95 -19.11 15.34
CA LEU A 75 4.90 -18.44 16.22
C LEU A 75 5.88 -19.36 16.97
N HIS A 76 5.51 -20.64 17.13
CA HIS A 76 6.31 -21.67 17.83
C HIS A 76 7.32 -22.41 16.91
N LYS A 77 7.20 -22.27 15.57
CA LYS A 77 8.09 -22.90 14.62
C LYS A 77 9.38 -22.10 14.47
N THR A 78 10.48 -22.78 14.10
CA THR A 78 11.72 -22.10 13.73
C THR A 78 11.63 -21.58 12.29
N GLY A 79 12.46 -20.58 11.96
CA GLY A 79 12.54 -20.05 10.60
C GLY A 79 12.83 -21.13 9.56
N GLY A 80 13.74 -22.06 9.89
CA GLY A 80 14.09 -23.18 9.03
C GLY A 80 12.94 -24.17 8.79
N GLN A 81 12.18 -24.50 9.83
CA GLN A 81 10.99 -25.35 9.72
C GLN A 81 9.91 -24.69 8.84
N THR A 82 9.66 -23.41 9.04
CA THR A 82 8.66 -22.65 8.28
C THR A 82 8.98 -22.65 6.77
N ILE A 83 10.23 -22.42 6.40
CA ILE A 83 10.65 -22.41 5.00
C ILE A 83 10.64 -23.84 4.41
N GLY A 84 11.06 -24.85 5.18
CA GLY A 84 11.06 -26.24 4.76
C GLY A 84 9.67 -26.80 4.49
N GLU A 85 8.68 -26.45 5.31
CA GLU A 85 7.30 -26.89 5.16
C GLU A 85 6.65 -26.41 3.86
N SER A 86 7.00 -25.26 3.33
CA SER A 86 6.37 -24.74 2.09
C SER A 86 6.76 -25.57 0.86
N ALA A 87 7.96 -26.09 0.81
CA ALA A 87 8.38 -27.02 -0.23
C ALA A 87 7.62 -28.37 -0.12
N ALA A 88 7.22 -28.74 1.11
CA ALA A 88 6.50 -29.95 1.44
C ALA A 88 4.97 -29.84 1.27
N ILE A 89 4.36 -28.73 1.70
CA ILE A 89 2.91 -28.58 1.81
C ILE A 89 2.18 -28.76 0.45
N HIS A 90 2.75 -28.32 -0.67
CA HIS A 90 2.07 -28.45 -1.97
C HIS A 90 2.04 -29.89 -2.50
N SER A 91 3.13 -30.64 -2.32
CA SER A 91 3.17 -32.07 -2.65
C SER A 91 2.40 -32.90 -1.61
N GLN A 92 2.49 -32.54 -0.35
CA GLN A 92 1.85 -33.21 0.76
C GLN A 92 0.32 -33.09 0.70
N ASN A 93 -0.24 -31.91 0.44
CA ASN A 93 -1.69 -31.73 0.28
C ASN A 93 -2.26 -32.50 -0.91
N GLN A 94 -1.52 -32.66 -2.00
CA GLN A 94 -1.96 -33.48 -3.14
C GLN A 94 -1.94 -34.96 -2.79
N PHE A 95 -0.87 -35.42 -2.12
CA PHE A 95 -0.76 -36.82 -1.68
C PHE A 95 -1.73 -37.13 -0.54
N GLU A 96 -1.98 -36.22 0.39
CA GLU A 96 -2.96 -36.38 1.46
C GLU A 96 -4.40 -36.41 0.92
N LYS A 97 -4.73 -35.57 -0.08
CA LYS A 97 -6.03 -35.64 -0.75
C LYS A 97 -6.24 -36.95 -1.50
N GLU A 98 -5.21 -37.42 -2.18
CA GLU A 98 -5.25 -38.72 -2.88
C GLU A 98 -5.36 -39.87 -1.85
N LEU A 99 -4.65 -39.77 -0.73
CA LEU A 99 -4.69 -40.73 0.37
C LEU A 99 -6.07 -40.79 1.02
N LEU A 100 -6.67 -39.65 1.35
CA LEU A 100 -8.05 -39.54 1.85
C LEU A 100 -9.06 -40.10 0.83
N GLY A 101 -8.83 -39.86 -0.47
CA GLY A 101 -9.65 -40.46 -1.52
C GLY A 101 -9.58 -41.99 -1.55
N ILE A 102 -8.39 -42.56 -1.33
CA ILE A 102 -8.21 -44.01 -1.22
C ILE A 102 -8.84 -44.54 0.06
N GLU A 103 -8.71 -43.88 1.20
CA GLU A 103 -9.38 -44.24 2.45
C GLU A 103 -10.91 -44.25 2.33
N GLN A 104 -11.48 -43.24 1.64
CA GLN A 104 -12.91 -43.22 1.34
C GLN A 104 -13.35 -44.35 0.40
N LEU A 105 -12.49 -44.79 -0.52
CA LEU A 105 -12.76 -45.95 -1.36
C LEU A 105 -12.74 -47.26 -0.56
N PHE A 106 -11.86 -47.39 0.43
CA PHE A 106 -11.86 -48.54 1.34
C PHE A 106 -13.09 -48.64 2.23
N LEU A 107 -13.80 -47.53 2.49
CA LEU A 107 -15.07 -47.56 3.22
C LEU A 107 -16.26 -48.10 2.40
N ARG A 108 -16.09 -48.31 1.09
CA ARG A 108 -17.15 -48.81 0.21
C ARG A 108 -17.15 -50.35 0.15
N PRO A 109 -18.24 -51.03 0.52
CA PRO A 109 -18.32 -52.50 0.51
C PRO A 109 -18.01 -53.14 -0.84
N GLU A 110 -18.32 -52.45 -1.95
CA GLU A 110 -18.11 -52.91 -3.31
C GLU A 110 -16.64 -53.08 -3.68
N VAL A 111 -15.71 -52.35 -3.03
CA VAL A 111 -14.28 -52.42 -3.27
C VAL A 111 -13.68 -53.67 -2.69
N HIS A 112 -14.23 -54.20 -1.59
CA HIS A 112 -13.75 -55.43 -0.92
C HIS A 112 -14.09 -56.71 -1.68
N GLN A 113 -14.94 -56.66 -2.70
CA GLN A 113 -15.32 -57.80 -3.52
C GLN A 113 -14.29 -58.10 -4.65
N ASP A 114 -13.40 -57.13 -4.94
CA ASP A 114 -12.36 -57.25 -5.97
C ASP A 114 -10.94 -57.23 -5.31
N ASN A 115 -10.40 -58.40 -5.02
CA ASN A 115 -9.08 -58.54 -4.40
C ASN A 115 -7.95 -57.90 -5.23
N ALA A 116 -8.03 -57.87 -6.55
CA ALA A 116 -7.03 -57.26 -7.42
C ALA A 116 -7.08 -55.74 -7.36
N ARG A 117 -8.26 -55.16 -7.11
CA ARG A 117 -8.46 -53.74 -6.92
C ARG A 117 -7.99 -53.29 -5.54
N VAL A 118 -8.28 -54.06 -4.52
CA VAL A 118 -7.80 -53.83 -3.15
C VAL A 118 -6.26 -53.84 -3.09
N SER A 119 -5.60 -54.82 -3.71
CA SER A 119 -4.13 -54.87 -3.75
C SER A 119 -3.51 -53.65 -4.42
N ARG A 120 -4.04 -53.20 -5.56
CA ARG A 120 -3.56 -51.98 -6.24
C ARG A 120 -3.78 -50.70 -5.42
N LEU A 121 -4.89 -50.57 -4.72
CA LEU A 121 -5.16 -49.45 -3.83
C LEU A 121 -4.23 -49.47 -2.60
N MET A 122 -3.93 -50.64 -2.05
CA MET A 122 -2.97 -50.81 -0.94
C MET A 122 -1.55 -50.45 -1.38
N GLU A 123 -1.09 -50.92 -2.53
CA GLU A 123 0.24 -50.56 -3.08
C GLU A 123 0.34 -49.03 -3.26
N ARG A 124 -0.70 -48.41 -3.83
CA ARG A 124 -0.75 -46.96 -4.00
C ARG A 124 -0.76 -46.20 -2.69
N TYR A 125 -1.51 -46.71 -1.69
CA TYR A 125 -1.56 -46.15 -0.33
C TYR A 125 -0.19 -46.16 0.33
N VAL A 126 0.52 -47.28 0.28
CA VAL A 126 1.88 -47.42 0.83
C VAL A 126 2.87 -46.50 0.09
N GLU A 127 2.79 -46.44 -1.24
CA GLU A 127 3.63 -45.53 -2.03
C GLU A 127 3.40 -44.06 -1.65
N LEU A 128 2.14 -43.63 -1.46
CA LEU A 128 1.80 -42.28 -1.03
C LEU A 128 2.26 -41.97 0.40
N GLN A 129 2.13 -42.91 1.31
CA GLN A 129 2.66 -42.76 2.68
C GLN A 129 4.19 -42.65 2.68
N ALA A 130 4.89 -43.43 1.87
CA ALA A 130 6.34 -43.33 1.73
C ALA A 130 6.76 -41.98 1.12
N LYS A 131 6.00 -41.46 0.16
CA LYS A 131 6.21 -40.11 -0.40
C LYS A 131 5.98 -39.01 0.66
N ILE A 132 4.91 -39.10 1.43
CA ILE A 132 4.63 -38.16 2.52
C ILE A 132 5.75 -38.19 3.56
N ALA A 133 6.20 -39.36 3.99
CA ALA A 133 7.30 -39.53 4.94
C ALA A 133 8.64 -38.94 4.43
N LYS A 134 8.94 -39.11 3.14
CA LYS A 134 10.11 -38.47 2.50
C LYS A 134 10.06 -36.94 2.49
N HIS A 135 8.88 -36.36 2.44
CA HIS A 135 8.69 -34.89 2.44
C HIS A 135 8.71 -34.29 3.84
N GLN A 136 8.66 -35.10 4.91
CA GLN A 136 8.75 -34.62 6.29
C GLN A 136 10.16 -34.13 6.71
N ASN A 137 11.20 -34.45 5.90
CA ASN A 137 12.56 -33.90 6.07
C ASN A 137 13.13 -33.41 4.72
N PRO A 138 12.64 -32.29 4.18
CA PRO A 138 13.12 -31.78 2.91
C PRO A 138 14.56 -31.27 3.07
N GLN A 139 15.48 -31.87 2.34
CA GLN A 139 16.80 -31.26 2.09
C GLN A 139 16.57 -29.92 1.37
N PRO A 140 17.22 -28.82 1.79
CA PRO A 140 17.04 -27.52 1.16
C PRO A 140 17.42 -27.60 -0.32
N THR A 141 16.43 -27.36 -1.18
CA THR A 141 16.61 -27.35 -2.64
C THR A 141 17.64 -26.28 -3.03
N SER A 142 18.32 -26.45 -4.17
CA SER A 142 19.26 -25.45 -4.70
C SER A 142 18.58 -24.08 -4.88
N LYS A 143 17.31 -24.08 -5.25
CA LYS A 143 16.46 -22.87 -5.36
C LYS A 143 16.28 -22.18 -4.02
N LEU A 144 15.99 -22.93 -2.95
CA LEU A 144 15.85 -22.38 -1.60
C LEU A 144 17.16 -21.72 -1.13
N LYS A 145 18.29 -22.42 -1.29
CA LYS A 145 19.61 -21.86 -0.93
C LYS A 145 19.88 -20.55 -1.67
N SER A 146 19.59 -20.50 -2.97
CA SER A 146 19.76 -19.29 -3.77
C SER A 146 18.84 -18.16 -3.28
N VAL A 147 17.57 -18.44 -2.98
CA VAL A 147 16.62 -17.43 -2.47
C VAL A 147 17.06 -16.91 -1.09
N LEU A 148 17.49 -17.78 -0.17
CA LEU A 148 17.99 -17.39 1.15
C LEU A 148 19.23 -16.49 1.04
N GLN A 149 20.16 -16.84 0.16
CA GLN A 149 21.34 -16.03 -0.10
C GLN A 149 21.00 -14.69 -0.73
N ILE A 150 20.10 -14.68 -1.71
CA ILE A 150 19.64 -13.45 -2.39
C ILE A 150 18.95 -12.50 -1.41
N LEU A 151 18.06 -13.00 -0.54
CA LEU A 151 17.35 -12.22 0.47
C LEU A 151 18.19 -11.91 1.72
N GLU A 152 19.45 -12.35 1.74
CA GLU A 152 20.39 -12.19 2.87
C GLU A 152 19.80 -12.66 4.20
N VAL A 153 19.14 -13.82 4.16
CA VAL A 153 18.62 -14.47 5.37
C VAL A 153 19.81 -15.00 6.18
N LYS A 154 19.97 -14.51 7.39
CA LYS A 154 21.04 -14.96 8.29
C LYS A 154 20.71 -16.36 8.83
N GLU A 155 21.69 -17.26 8.90
CA GLU A 155 21.51 -18.60 9.47
C GLU A 155 20.93 -18.55 10.89
N SER A 156 21.37 -17.56 11.70
CA SER A 156 20.84 -17.34 13.05
C SER A 156 19.33 -17.03 13.12
N TRP A 157 18.69 -16.67 12.01
CA TRP A 157 17.24 -16.48 11.95
C TRP A 157 16.51 -17.78 11.72
N LEU A 158 17.16 -18.73 11.04
CA LEU A 158 16.58 -20.06 10.75
C LEU A 158 16.45 -20.90 12.03
N ASP A 159 17.36 -20.71 12.97
CA ASP A 159 17.37 -21.42 14.27
C ASP A 159 16.43 -20.81 15.31
N LYS A 160 16.05 -19.54 15.12
CA LYS A 160 15.15 -18.82 16.05
C LYS A 160 13.70 -19.15 15.78
N THR A 161 12.88 -19.14 16.86
CA THR A 161 11.42 -19.20 16.72
C THR A 161 10.90 -17.94 16.04
N ILE A 162 9.90 -18.09 15.19
CA ILE A 162 9.26 -16.98 14.46
C ILE A 162 8.78 -15.88 15.41
N GLY A 163 8.27 -16.26 16.58
CA GLY A 163 7.83 -15.31 17.60
C GLY A 163 8.92 -14.39 18.13
N SER A 164 10.20 -14.82 18.13
CA SER A 164 11.34 -14.04 18.61
C SER A 164 11.94 -13.10 17.53
N LEU A 165 11.50 -13.21 16.29
CA LEU A 165 11.97 -12.40 15.18
C LEU A 165 11.18 -11.08 15.08
N SER A 166 11.86 -10.02 14.60
CA SER A 166 11.18 -8.76 14.30
C SER A 166 10.18 -8.94 13.13
N THR A 167 9.22 -8.02 13.01
CA THR A 167 8.21 -8.05 11.93
C THR A 167 8.88 -8.08 10.54
N GLY A 168 9.94 -7.29 10.33
CA GLY A 168 10.68 -7.29 9.07
C GLY A 168 11.41 -8.62 8.81
N GLN A 169 12.01 -9.24 9.84
CA GLN A 169 12.66 -10.54 9.70
C GLN A 169 11.64 -11.64 9.36
N ARG A 170 10.46 -11.62 9.99
CA ARG A 170 9.35 -12.54 9.68
C ARG A 170 8.88 -12.38 8.23
N ALA A 171 8.75 -11.13 7.76
CA ALA A 171 8.37 -10.85 6.38
C ALA A 171 9.37 -11.42 5.37
N ILE A 172 10.67 -11.31 5.64
CA ILE A 172 11.71 -11.84 4.78
C ILE A 172 11.68 -13.38 4.74
N ILE A 173 11.45 -14.03 5.88
CA ILE A 173 11.31 -15.50 5.95
C ILE A 173 10.07 -15.97 5.17
N ALA A 174 8.93 -15.31 5.34
CA ALA A 174 7.72 -15.61 4.59
C ALA A 174 7.91 -15.40 3.07
N LEU A 175 8.61 -14.35 2.70
CA LEU A 175 8.94 -14.09 1.30
C LEU A 175 9.87 -15.17 0.74
N ALA A 176 10.93 -15.55 1.48
CA ALA A 176 11.82 -16.64 1.09
C ALA A 176 11.07 -17.96 0.89
N GLN A 177 10.13 -18.24 1.78
CA GLN A 177 9.24 -19.41 1.69
C GLN A 177 8.49 -19.44 0.36
N ILE A 178 7.86 -18.34 -0.02
CA ILE A 178 7.00 -18.26 -1.21
C ILE A 178 7.83 -18.23 -2.50
N LEU A 179 8.91 -17.48 -2.53
CA LEU A 179 9.79 -17.40 -3.70
C LEU A 179 10.55 -18.71 -3.97
N SER A 180 10.75 -19.55 -2.95
CA SER A 180 11.34 -20.88 -3.11
C SER A 180 10.34 -21.95 -3.56
N SER A 181 9.04 -21.66 -3.52
CA SER A 181 8.00 -22.59 -3.96
C SER A 181 8.03 -22.82 -5.48
N ASP A 182 7.46 -23.95 -5.91
CA ASP A 182 7.29 -24.29 -7.33
C ASP A 182 5.92 -23.77 -7.84
N ALA A 183 5.64 -22.50 -7.55
CA ALA A 183 4.40 -21.86 -7.98
C ALA A 183 4.55 -21.30 -9.39
N ASP A 184 3.47 -21.44 -10.17
CA ASP A 184 3.32 -20.83 -11.49
C ASP A 184 2.66 -19.45 -11.40
N PHE A 185 1.95 -19.20 -10.28
CA PHE A 185 1.20 -17.98 -10.02
C PHE A 185 1.48 -17.46 -8.61
N LEU A 186 2.06 -16.26 -8.52
CA LEU A 186 2.34 -15.58 -7.25
C LEU A 186 1.26 -14.54 -6.96
N LEU A 187 0.61 -14.67 -5.82
CA LEU A 187 -0.32 -13.70 -5.25
C LEU A 187 0.41 -12.99 -4.10
N LEU A 188 0.69 -11.69 -4.24
CA LEU A 188 1.48 -10.95 -3.27
C LEU A 188 0.66 -9.79 -2.70
N ASP A 189 0.43 -9.79 -1.39
CA ASP A 189 -0.29 -8.73 -0.68
C ASP A 189 0.68 -7.88 0.13
N GLU A 190 0.99 -6.68 -0.36
CA GLU A 190 1.95 -5.72 0.20
C GLU A 190 3.36 -6.32 0.47
N PRO A 191 4.01 -6.95 -0.54
CA PRO A 191 5.30 -7.61 -0.35
C PRO A 191 6.45 -6.63 -0.11
N THR A 192 6.25 -5.36 -0.38
CA THR A 192 7.24 -4.28 -0.22
C THR A 192 7.30 -3.75 1.21
N ASN A 193 6.27 -3.98 2.02
CA ASN A 193 6.21 -3.51 3.40
C ASN A 193 7.34 -4.12 4.24
N HIS A 194 7.97 -3.30 5.05
CA HIS A 194 9.08 -3.66 5.95
C HIS A 194 10.39 -4.07 5.26
N LEU A 195 10.50 -3.92 3.93
CA LEU A 195 11.75 -4.13 3.20
C LEU A 195 12.52 -2.82 3.06
N ASP A 196 13.84 -2.88 3.24
CA ASP A 196 14.73 -1.77 2.93
C ASP A 196 15.06 -1.71 1.41
N PHE A 197 15.69 -0.63 0.96
CA PHE A 197 16.03 -0.43 -0.45
C PHE A 197 16.79 -1.59 -1.08
N LYS A 198 17.72 -2.21 -0.34
CA LYS A 198 18.52 -3.31 -0.83
C LYS A 198 17.66 -4.53 -1.15
N ARG A 199 16.76 -4.89 -0.23
CA ARG A 199 15.84 -6.01 -0.38
C ARG A 199 14.75 -5.75 -1.40
N LEU A 200 14.27 -4.51 -1.50
CA LEU A 200 13.33 -4.11 -2.55
C LEU A 200 13.92 -4.30 -3.95
N ASN A 201 15.18 -3.88 -4.18
CA ASN A 201 15.85 -4.09 -5.47
C ASN A 201 16.05 -5.59 -5.79
N ILE A 202 16.31 -6.40 -4.78
CA ILE A 202 16.44 -7.85 -4.93
C ILE A 202 15.10 -8.48 -5.33
N LEU A 203 14.03 -8.12 -4.62
CA LEU A 203 12.68 -8.60 -4.92
C LEU A 203 12.24 -8.17 -6.33
N GLU A 204 12.50 -6.92 -6.70
CA GLU A 204 12.25 -6.39 -8.04
C GLU A 204 12.89 -7.27 -9.11
N LYS A 205 14.20 -7.51 -9.00
CA LYS A 205 14.94 -8.34 -9.95
C LYS A 205 14.37 -9.75 -10.03
N TYR A 206 14.10 -10.38 -8.88
CA TYR A 206 13.50 -11.71 -8.84
C TYR A 206 12.16 -11.77 -9.56
N LEU A 207 11.24 -10.83 -9.28
CA LEU A 207 9.89 -10.84 -9.87
C LEU A 207 9.91 -10.51 -11.37
N ARG A 208 10.84 -9.69 -11.83
CA ARG A 208 11.04 -9.44 -13.27
C ARG A 208 11.51 -10.69 -14.01
N ASP A 209 12.45 -11.44 -13.40
CA ASP A 209 13.02 -12.65 -13.99
C ASP A 209 12.09 -13.87 -13.82
N PHE A 210 11.08 -13.78 -12.94
CA PHE A 210 10.13 -14.87 -12.70
C PHE A 210 9.29 -15.15 -13.95
N LYS A 211 9.32 -16.40 -14.45
CA LYS A 211 8.60 -16.77 -15.69
C LYS A 211 7.11 -16.97 -15.54
N GLY A 212 6.64 -17.19 -14.31
CA GLY A 212 5.21 -17.34 -14.00
C GLY A 212 4.48 -16.00 -13.93
N THR A 213 3.20 -16.05 -13.64
CA THR A 213 2.33 -14.88 -13.49
C THR A 213 2.42 -14.32 -12.08
N VAL A 214 2.37 -13.00 -11.95
CA VAL A 214 2.35 -12.31 -10.66
C VAL A 214 1.13 -11.39 -10.62
N LEU A 215 0.33 -11.51 -9.56
CA LEU A 215 -0.68 -10.53 -9.19
C LEU A 215 -0.29 -9.97 -7.82
N MET A 216 0.03 -8.68 -7.79
CA MET A 216 0.48 -8.05 -6.56
C MET A 216 -0.38 -6.85 -6.17
N VAL A 217 -0.65 -6.73 -4.89
CA VAL A 217 -1.17 -5.52 -4.26
C VAL A 217 0.01 -4.81 -3.63
N THR A 218 0.28 -3.58 -4.01
CA THR A 218 1.29 -2.74 -3.34
C THR A 218 0.98 -1.26 -3.54
N HIS A 219 1.40 -0.46 -2.58
CA HIS A 219 1.36 1.00 -2.63
C HIS A 219 2.71 1.60 -3.03
N ASP A 220 3.73 0.77 -3.25
CA ASP A 220 5.03 1.21 -3.76
C ASP A 220 4.96 1.47 -5.27
N ARG A 221 4.88 2.75 -5.64
CA ARG A 221 4.76 3.22 -7.03
C ARG A 221 5.97 2.87 -7.87
N TYR A 222 7.16 2.97 -7.27
CA TYR A 222 8.41 2.65 -7.96
C TYR A 222 8.46 1.15 -8.28
N PHE A 223 8.04 0.31 -7.35
CA PHE A 223 7.97 -1.13 -7.54
C PHE A 223 6.94 -1.50 -8.62
N LEU A 224 5.74 -0.88 -8.59
CA LEU A 224 4.74 -1.04 -9.65
C LEU A 224 5.28 -0.63 -11.03
N ASP A 225 6.06 0.46 -11.09
CA ASP A 225 6.59 0.98 -12.34
C ASP A 225 7.66 0.07 -12.95
N ARG A 226 8.47 -0.58 -12.12
CA ARG A 226 9.60 -1.41 -12.55
C ARG A 226 9.23 -2.88 -12.81
N VAL A 227 8.21 -3.39 -12.10
CA VAL A 227 7.85 -4.83 -12.15
C VAL A 227 6.61 -5.07 -13.00
N CYS A 228 5.60 -4.20 -12.95
CA CYS A 228 4.32 -4.46 -13.61
C CYS A 228 4.31 -4.07 -15.09
N ASP A 229 3.69 -4.91 -15.90
CA ASP A 229 3.34 -4.67 -17.30
C ASP A 229 1.85 -4.32 -17.49
N THR A 230 1.06 -4.51 -16.45
CA THR A 230 -0.39 -4.25 -16.43
C THR A 230 -0.79 -3.71 -15.07
N ILE A 231 -1.61 -2.67 -15.04
CA ILE A 231 -2.24 -2.15 -13.82
C ILE A 231 -3.73 -2.46 -13.87
N LEU A 232 -4.24 -3.08 -12.81
CA LEU A 232 -5.65 -3.37 -12.60
C LEU A 232 -6.15 -2.54 -11.43
N LYS A 233 -7.06 -1.59 -11.70
CA LYS A 233 -7.64 -0.71 -10.67
C LYS A 233 -9.02 -1.18 -10.28
N ILE A 234 -9.30 -1.22 -8.96
CA ILE A 234 -10.66 -1.36 -8.43
C ILE A 234 -11.18 0.04 -8.10
N GLU A 235 -12.29 0.43 -8.73
CA GLU A 235 -12.94 1.70 -8.49
C GLU A 235 -14.46 1.56 -8.60
N ASN A 236 -15.20 2.00 -7.60
CA ASN A 236 -16.67 1.93 -7.53
C ASN A 236 -17.23 0.54 -7.86
N GLY A 237 -16.60 -0.52 -7.35
CA GLY A 237 -17.01 -1.91 -7.57
C GLY A 237 -16.70 -2.48 -8.95
N LYS A 238 -15.92 -1.78 -9.78
CA LYS A 238 -15.58 -2.17 -11.14
C LYS A 238 -14.07 -2.32 -11.34
N TRP A 239 -13.70 -3.14 -12.34
CA TRP A 239 -12.35 -3.26 -12.83
C TRP A 239 -12.07 -2.24 -13.94
N ILE A 240 -10.93 -1.58 -13.83
CA ILE A 240 -10.37 -0.78 -14.92
C ILE A 240 -8.96 -1.30 -15.19
N LYS A 241 -8.76 -1.86 -16.38
CA LYS A 241 -7.46 -2.41 -16.79
C LYS A 241 -6.69 -1.39 -17.62
N TYR A 242 -5.44 -1.15 -17.23
CA TYR A 242 -4.50 -0.30 -17.95
C TYR A 242 -3.32 -1.16 -18.40
N ASN A 243 -3.00 -1.10 -19.69
CA ASN A 243 -1.82 -1.75 -20.24
C ASN A 243 -0.60 -0.86 -20.00
N GLY A 244 0.48 -1.46 -19.54
CA GLY A 244 1.71 -0.78 -19.19
C GLY A 244 1.95 -0.67 -17.68
N ASN A 245 3.04 -0.03 -17.32
CA ASN A 245 3.48 0.17 -15.95
C ASN A 245 2.72 1.33 -15.26
N TYR A 246 3.13 1.66 -14.03
CA TYR A 246 2.47 2.70 -13.24
C TYR A 246 2.57 4.10 -13.89
N SER A 247 3.71 4.44 -14.49
CA SER A 247 3.88 5.69 -15.23
C SER A 247 2.95 5.80 -16.44
N ALA A 248 2.73 4.71 -17.17
CA ALA A 248 1.78 4.67 -18.29
C ALA A 248 0.34 4.83 -17.79
N TYR A 249 -0.01 4.19 -16.68
CA TYR A 249 -1.30 4.37 -16.00
C TYR A 249 -1.55 5.84 -15.65
N LEU A 250 -0.57 6.52 -15.00
CA LEU A 250 -0.72 7.93 -14.61
C LEU A 250 -0.98 8.82 -15.82
N LYS A 251 -0.23 8.63 -16.91
CA LYS A 251 -0.42 9.40 -18.17
C LYS A 251 -1.82 9.18 -18.74
N THR A 252 -2.29 7.94 -18.78
CA THR A 252 -3.61 7.60 -19.31
C THR A 252 -4.72 8.18 -18.44
N ARG A 253 -4.57 8.08 -17.10
CA ARG A 253 -5.51 8.67 -16.12
C ARG A 253 -5.62 10.18 -16.28
N GLU A 254 -4.48 10.88 -16.36
CA GLU A 254 -4.44 12.33 -16.53
C GLU A 254 -5.08 12.76 -17.86
N ALA A 255 -4.76 12.07 -18.95
CA ALA A 255 -5.38 12.34 -20.25
C ALA A 255 -6.91 12.15 -20.23
N ALA A 256 -7.39 11.07 -19.62
CA ALA A 256 -8.82 10.81 -19.46
C ALA A 256 -9.51 11.88 -18.61
N PHE A 257 -8.89 12.29 -17.51
CA PHE A 257 -9.38 13.37 -16.64
C PHE A 257 -9.49 14.70 -17.38
N GLN A 258 -8.46 15.10 -18.14
CA GLN A 258 -8.47 16.33 -18.92
C GLN A 258 -9.53 16.30 -20.02
N ALA A 259 -9.71 15.15 -20.68
CA ALA A 259 -10.75 14.98 -21.68
C ALA A 259 -12.16 15.12 -21.07
N GLN A 260 -12.43 14.45 -19.95
CA GLN A 260 -13.70 14.54 -19.23
C GLN A 260 -13.98 15.97 -18.74
N LYS A 261 -12.95 16.63 -18.19
CA LYS A 261 -13.04 18.04 -17.74
C LYS A 261 -13.43 18.98 -18.87
N THR A 262 -12.75 18.86 -20.01
CA THR A 262 -13.04 19.66 -21.20
C THR A 262 -14.46 19.41 -21.70
N ALA A 263 -14.87 18.12 -21.77
CA ALA A 263 -16.22 17.75 -22.18
C ALA A 263 -17.28 18.34 -21.24
N TYR A 264 -17.06 18.26 -19.92
CA TYR A 264 -17.94 18.85 -18.92
C TYR A 264 -18.04 20.38 -19.04
N GLU A 265 -16.92 21.08 -19.19
CA GLU A 265 -16.89 22.53 -19.35
C GLU A 265 -17.62 22.98 -20.63
N LEU A 266 -17.47 22.26 -21.74
CA LEU A 266 -18.20 22.51 -22.99
C LEU A 266 -19.71 22.28 -22.79
N GLU A 267 -20.08 21.21 -22.11
CA GLU A 267 -21.49 20.93 -21.83
C GLU A 267 -22.10 21.99 -20.92
N GLN A 268 -21.42 22.43 -19.86
CA GLN A 268 -21.91 23.52 -19.00
C GLN A 268 -22.12 24.82 -19.77
N LYS A 269 -21.19 25.17 -20.69
CA LYS A 269 -21.36 26.33 -21.58
C LYS A 269 -22.55 26.18 -22.51
N TYR A 270 -22.73 24.99 -23.08
CA TYR A 270 -23.88 24.68 -23.92
C TYR A 270 -25.19 24.82 -23.16
N LEU A 271 -25.28 24.21 -21.96
CA LEU A 271 -26.48 24.28 -21.09
C LEU A 271 -26.81 25.72 -20.69
N ALA A 272 -25.79 26.51 -20.34
CA ALA A 272 -25.99 27.94 -19.99
C ALA A 272 -26.54 28.74 -21.19
N ASN A 273 -25.96 28.54 -22.38
CA ASN A 273 -26.42 29.21 -23.60
C ASN A 273 -27.85 28.80 -24.00
N GLU A 274 -28.23 27.52 -23.87
CA GLU A 274 -29.58 27.07 -24.17
C GLU A 274 -30.61 27.58 -23.12
N LYS A 275 -30.25 27.63 -21.85
CA LYS A 275 -31.09 28.26 -20.79
C LYS A 275 -31.31 29.75 -21.07
N ASP A 276 -30.27 30.46 -21.48
CA ASP A 276 -30.36 31.87 -21.86
C ASP A 276 -31.27 32.06 -23.10
N LYS A 277 -31.17 31.21 -24.11
CA LYS A 277 -32.05 31.24 -25.27
C LYS A 277 -33.51 30.99 -24.85
N ILE A 278 -33.76 30.02 -23.98
CA ILE A 278 -35.09 29.70 -23.45
C ILE A 278 -35.65 30.89 -22.66
N ALA A 279 -34.84 31.53 -21.80
CA ALA A 279 -35.23 32.68 -21.03
C ALA A 279 -35.61 33.92 -21.90
N ARG A 280 -34.99 34.06 -23.08
CA ARG A 280 -35.27 35.13 -24.06
C ARG A 280 -36.43 34.81 -25.01
N ILE A 281 -37.04 33.62 -24.91
CA ILE A 281 -38.17 33.25 -25.75
C ILE A 281 -39.40 34.10 -25.34
N GLY A 282 -39.96 34.84 -26.32
CA GLY A 282 -41.10 35.71 -26.10
C GLY A 282 -42.39 34.97 -25.72
N LYS A 283 -43.39 35.70 -25.15
CA LYS A 283 -44.61 35.15 -24.53
C LYS A 283 -45.70 34.70 -25.52
N SER A 284 -45.46 34.70 -26.83
CA SER A 284 -46.47 34.21 -27.80
C SER A 284 -46.69 32.70 -27.66
N PRO A 285 -47.91 32.16 -27.87
CA PRO A 285 -48.23 30.75 -27.65
C PRO A 285 -47.31 29.78 -28.41
N LEU A 286 -46.92 30.09 -29.65
CA LEU A 286 -45.98 29.32 -30.47
C LEU A 286 -44.59 29.30 -29.87
N LYS A 287 -44.11 30.45 -29.39
CA LYS A 287 -42.77 30.58 -28.75
C LYS A 287 -42.69 29.86 -27.41
N VAL A 288 -43.78 29.94 -26.61
CA VAL A 288 -43.87 29.16 -25.36
C VAL A 288 -43.80 27.67 -25.58
N LYS A 289 -44.52 27.17 -26.63
CA LYS A 289 -44.46 25.75 -27.02
C LYS A 289 -43.03 25.34 -27.45
N GLN A 290 -42.35 26.20 -28.17
CA GLN A 290 -40.95 26.00 -28.58
C GLN A 290 -39.98 25.97 -27.37
N GLY A 291 -40.19 26.83 -26.39
CA GLY A 291 -39.43 26.85 -25.11
C GLY A 291 -39.59 25.55 -24.36
N LYS A 292 -40.81 25.09 -24.14
CA LYS A 292 -41.12 23.83 -23.46
C LYS A 292 -40.55 22.60 -24.21
N TYR A 293 -40.47 22.62 -25.53
CA TYR A 293 -39.84 21.54 -26.31
C TYR A 293 -38.32 21.51 -26.06
N ARG A 294 -37.66 22.66 -26.03
CA ARG A 294 -36.21 22.77 -25.70
C ARG A 294 -35.91 22.33 -24.29
N GLU A 295 -36.74 22.71 -23.30
CA GLU A 295 -36.60 22.24 -21.91
C GLU A 295 -36.67 20.72 -21.84
N LYS A 296 -37.68 20.08 -22.44
CA LYS A 296 -37.80 18.63 -22.48
C LYS A 296 -36.62 17.94 -23.19
N PHE A 297 -36.04 18.61 -24.18
CA PHE A 297 -34.84 18.09 -24.87
C PHE A 297 -33.63 18.11 -23.95
N LEU A 298 -33.45 19.18 -23.15
CA LEU A 298 -32.38 19.29 -22.17
C LEU A 298 -32.53 18.27 -21.03
N GLU A 299 -33.79 18.02 -20.57
CA GLU A 299 -34.08 17.04 -19.51
C GLU A 299 -33.79 15.58 -19.93
N LYS A 300 -33.91 15.26 -21.22
CA LYS A 300 -33.65 13.91 -21.77
C LYS A 300 -32.20 13.65 -22.12
N ARG A 301 -31.36 14.69 -22.07
CA ARG A 301 -29.96 14.55 -22.44
C ARG A 301 -29.18 13.83 -21.34
N GLU A 302 -28.31 12.91 -21.70
CA GLU A 302 -27.32 12.35 -20.78
C GLU A 302 -26.43 13.47 -20.27
N ILE A 303 -26.45 13.70 -18.97
CA ILE A 303 -25.63 14.71 -18.31
C ILE A 303 -24.23 14.13 -18.15
N ILE A 304 -23.23 14.81 -18.70
CA ILE A 304 -21.83 14.46 -18.42
C ILE A 304 -21.59 14.71 -16.94
N GLU A 305 -21.28 13.67 -16.20
CA GLU A 305 -20.95 13.79 -14.79
C GLU A 305 -19.73 14.69 -14.62
N LYS A 306 -19.82 15.56 -13.64
CA LYS A 306 -18.68 16.38 -13.25
C LYS A 306 -17.52 15.44 -12.96
N PRO A 307 -16.34 15.64 -13.61
CA PRO A 307 -15.20 14.83 -13.26
C PRO A 307 -14.99 14.92 -11.75
N ASP A 308 -14.84 13.78 -11.11
CA ASP A 308 -14.47 13.73 -9.71
C ASP A 308 -13.29 14.66 -9.54
N LEU A 309 -13.46 15.65 -8.67
CA LEU A 309 -12.42 16.61 -8.38
C LEU A 309 -11.15 15.80 -8.17
N ASP A 310 -10.15 16.08 -8.99
CA ASP A 310 -8.82 15.54 -8.80
C ASP A 310 -8.46 15.74 -7.31
N GLN A 311 -8.78 14.75 -6.49
CA GLN A 311 -8.64 14.81 -5.03
C GLN A 311 -7.15 14.99 -4.68
N SER A 312 -6.27 14.77 -5.66
CA SER A 312 -4.83 15.01 -5.54
C SER A 312 -4.43 16.49 -5.48
N LYS A 313 -5.31 17.43 -5.82
CA LYS A 313 -4.97 18.85 -5.81
C LYS A 313 -5.48 19.53 -4.54
N PHE A 314 -4.63 19.60 -3.53
CA PHE A 314 -4.85 20.53 -2.42
C PHE A 314 -5.00 21.94 -2.95
N LYS A 315 -6.18 22.50 -2.80
CA LYS A 315 -6.48 23.90 -3.23
C LYS A 315 -5.90 24.95 -2.30
N THR A 316 -5.43 24.56 -1.11
CA THR A 316 -4.92 25.51 -0.12
C THR A 316 -3.65 24.94 0.51
N PRO A 317 -2.50 25.63 0.42
CA PRO A 317 -1.28 25.19 1.09
C PRO A 317 -1.48 25.20 2.60
N PHE A 318 -0.90 24.23 3.28
CA PHE A 318 -0.78 24.29 4.73
C PHE A 318 0.14 25.45 5.09
N GLU A 319 -0.33 26.30 6.01
CA GLU A 319 0.42 27.45 6.46
C GLU A 319 1.49 27.03 7.47
N ALA A 320 2.66 27.59 7.35
CA ALA A 320 3.71 27.53 8.37
C ALA A 320 3.72 28.85 9.14
N SER A 321 4.00 28.83 10.45
CA SER A 321 4.26 30.03 11.21
C SER A 321 5.48 30.76 10.61
N PRO A 322 5.45 32.08 10.49
CA PRO A 322 6.59 32.83 9.99
C PRO A 322 7.78 32.65 10.93
N ILE A 323 8.98 32.55 10.36
CA ILE A 323 10.24 32.50 11.09
C ILE A 323 11.23 33.43 10.42
N LYS A 324 11.95 34.21 11.21
CA LYS A 324 12.96 35.17 10.73
C LYS A 324 14.35 34.52 10.63
N ALA A 325 14.58 33.50 11.44
CA ALA A 325 15.85 32.80 11.45
C ALA A 325 16.12 32.07 10.13
N ARG A 326 17.36 32.15 9.64
CA ARG A 326 17.80 31.37 8.47
C ARG A 326 17.96 29.89 8.82
N VAL A 327 18.49 29.57 10.00
CA VAL A 327 18.68 28.21 10.53
C VAL A 327 17.62 27.96 11.58
N VAL A 328 16.78 26.95 11.38
CA VAL A 328 15.67 26.57 12.27
C VAL A 328 16.12 25.52 13.28
N LEU A 329 17.02 24.62 12.85
CA LEU A 329 17.58 23.54 13.65
C LEU A 329 19.07 23.40 13.36
N GLU A 330 19.86 23.33 14.40
CA GLU A 330 21.30 23.04 14.34
C GLU A 330 21.63 21.85 15.26
N LEU A 331 22.29 20.85 14.71
CA LEU A 331 22.81 19.70 15.44
C LEU A 331 24.34 19.85 15.52
N VAL A 332 24.89 19.79 16.73
CA VAL A 332 26.34 19.96 16.96
C VAL A 332 26.88 18.71 17.66
N ASP A 333 27.71 17.97 16.93
CA ASP A 333 28.36 16.72 17.37
C ASP A 333 27.41 15.76 18.08
N LEU A 334 26.18 15.69 17.57
CA LEU A 334 25.08 14.93 18.18
C LEU A 334 25.29 13.43 18.02
N SER A 335 25.13 12.67 19.11
CA SER A 335 25.10 11.21 19.11
C SER A 335 23.77 10.72 19.69
N VAL A 336 23.12 9.80 18.99
CA VAL A 336 21.77 9.29 19.31
C VAL A 336 21.76 7.77 19.45
N GLY A 337 20.94 7.25 20.38
CA GLY A 337 20.82 5.81 20.63
C GLY A 337 20.18 5.50 21.98
N TYR A 338 20.13 4.23 22.33
CA TYR A 338 19.62 3.72 23.62
C TYR A 338 20.76 3.07 24.40
N GLY A 339 21.43 3.84 25.26
CA GLY A 339 22.57 3.38 26.05
C GLY A 339 23.87 3.21 25.24
N LYS A 340 23.79 2.77 23.98
CA LYS A 340 24.89 2.76 23.01
C LYS A 340 24.56 3.65 21.82
N PRO A 341 25.53 4.37 21.26
CA PRO A 341 25.28 5.20 20.09
C PRO A 341 24.93 4.35 18.87
N LEU A 342 23.85 4.71 18.19
CA LEU A 342 23.46 4.17 16.88
C LEU A 342 24.04 5.04 15.76
N ILE A 343 24.00 6.37 15.95
CA ILE A 343 24.59 7.34 15.04
C ILE A 343 25.38 8.34 15.89
N SER A 344 26.58 8.72 15.45
CA SER A 344 27.47 9.59 16.20
C SER A 344 28.03 10.72 15.32
N GLY A 345 28.44 11.84 15.97
CA GLY A 345 29.12 12.94 15.30
C GLY A 345 28.27 13.68 14.29
N ILE A 346 26.96 13.80 14.55
CA ILE A 346 26.01 14.42 13.61
C ILE A 346 26.18 15.93 13.68
N ASN A 347 26.59 16.54 12.57
CA ASN A 347 26.63 17.98 12.38
C ASN A 347 25.71 18.34 11.20
N LEU A 348 24.56 18.99 11.49
CA LEU A 348 23.55 19.29 10.50
C LEU A 348 22.86 20.60 10.79
N ASN A 349 22.75 21.46 9.77
CA ASN A 349 21.94 22.67 9.81
C ASN A 349 20.74 22.51 8.88
N VAL A 350 19.56 22.80 9.41
CA VAL A 350 18.30 22.83 8.65
C VAL A 350 17.85 24.28 8.53
N CYS A 351 17.82 24.78 7.30
CA CYS A 351 17.39 26.15 7.01
C CYS A 351 15.86 26.25 6.84
N ALA A 352 15.31 27.44 7.07
CA ALA A 352 13.88 27.71 6.83
C ALA A 352 13.48 27.35 5.39
N GLY A 353 12.37 26.61 5.25
CA GLY A 353 11.87 26.13 3.96
C GLY A 353 12.67 25.01 3.30
N GLN A 354 13.74 24.53 3.94
CA GLN A 354 14.57 23.44 3.40
C GLN A 354 13.89 22.08 3.60
N ARG A 355 14.04 21.18 2.62
CA ARG A 355 13.50 19.82 2.65
C ARG A 355 14.63 18.81 2.59
N ILE A 356 14.87 18.15 3.74
CA ILE A 356 15.92 17.15 3.91
C ILE A 356 15.27 15.80 4.15
N ILE A 357 15.73 14.78 3.44
CA ILE A 357 15.26 13.41 3.65
C ILE A 357 16.43 12.52 4.06
N LEU A 358 16.20 11.76 5.13
CA LEU A 358 17.11 10.76 5.68
C LEU A 358 16.76 9.39 5.08
N ILE A 359 17.73 8.72 4.51
CA ILE A 359 17.62 7.35 4.02
C ILE A 359 18.65 6.44 4.72
N GLY A 360 18.41 5.13 4.75
CA GLY A 360 19.33 4.15 5.36
C GLY A 360 18.60 2.88 5.76
N GLU A 361 19.34 1.85 6.16
CA GLU A 361 18.78 0.55 6.55
C GLU A 361 17.81 0.65 7.73
N ASN A 362 16.91 -0.33 7.85
CA ASN A 362 15.99 -0.39 8.97
C ASN A 362 16.73 -0.70 10.28
N GLY A 363 16.35 0.02 11.36
CA GLY A 363 16.97 -0.13 12.69
C GLY A 363 18.28 0.62 12.88
N ILE A 364 18.78 1.38 11.88
CA ILE A 364 20.07 2.10 11.99
C ILE A 364 20.01 3.35 12.89
N GLY A 365 18.80 3.76 13.34
CA GLY A 365 18.64 4.90 14.26
C GLY A 365 18.00 6.15 13.67
N LYS A 366 17.42 6.09 12.45
CA LYS A 366 16.77 7.24 11.80
C LYS A 366 15.62 7.83 12.63
N SER A 367 14.67 6.99 13.05
CA SER A 367 13.54 7.40 13.91
C SER A 367 14.02 7.86 15.29
N THR A 368 15.11 7.25 15.81
CA THR A 368 15.72 7.68 17.08
C THR A 368 16.26 9.10 16.96
N LEU A 369 16.87 9.46 15.82
CA LEU A 369 17.32 10.82 15.58
C LEU A 369 16.16 11.82 15.60
N LEU A 370 15.06 11.53 14.90
CA LEU A 370 13.88 12.40 14.92
C LEU A 370 13.30 12.54 16.34
N LYS A 371 13.17 11.44 17.08
CA LYS A 371 12.71 11.45 18.48
C LYS A 371 13.66 12.18 19.43
N THR A 372 14.96 12.19 19.15
CA THR A 372 15.93 12.98 19.92
C THR A 372 15.81 14.48 19.62
N ILE A 373 15.59 14.86 18.37
CA ILE A 373 15.35 16.26 17.99
C ILE A 373 14.04 16.78 18.61
N GLU A 374 13.01 15.96 18.68
CA GLU A 374 11.74 16.29 19.34
C GLU A 374 11.87 16.37 20.87
N GLY A 375 12.90 15.74 21.46
CA GLY A 375 13.14 15.70 22.91
C GLY A 375 12.51 14.50 23.63
N ARG A 376 11.89 13.54 22.91
CA ARG A 376 11.37 12.29 23.53
C ARG A 376 12.47 11.33 23.95
N VAL A 377 13.62 11.37 23.29
CA VAL A 377 14.80 10.54 23.60
C VAL A 377 15.95 11.47 23.92
N ALA A 378 16.63 11.23 25.04
CA ALA A 378 17.79 12.03 25.40
C ALA A 378 18.96 11.76 24.44
N ALA A 379 19.68 12.81 24.06
CA ALA A 379 20.95 12.68 23.34
C ALA A 379 21.99 11.95 24.19
N ILE A 380 22.82 11.11 23.59
CA ILE A 380 23.94 10.46 24.28
C ILE A 380 25.08 11.50 24.46
N SER A 381 25.34 12.31 23.42
CA SER A 381 26.28 13.43 23.47
C SER A 381 25.91 14.48 22.44
N GLY A 382 26.53 15.66 22.51
CA GLY A 382 26.28 16.78 21.61
C GLY A 382 25.07 17.62 22.02
N LYS A 383 24.62 18.47 21.09
CA LYS A 383 23.52 19.42 21.35
C LYS A 383 22.55 19.50 20.17
N VAL A 384 21.27 19.68 20.53
CA VAL A 384 20.19 20.04 19.61
C VAL A 384 19.81 21.48 19.91
N ASN A 385 20.07 22.39 18.98
CA ASN A 385 19.75 23.80 19.08
C ASN A 385 18.56 24.10 18.15
N LEU A 386 17.41 24.41 18.73
CA LEU A 386 16.25 24.93 18.02
C LEU A 386 16.22 26.44 18.14
N ASP A 387 15.90 27.13 17.05
CA ASP A 387 15.67 28.57 17.10
C ASP A 387 14.49 28.89 18.03
N SER A 388 14.52 30.06 18.67
CA SER A 388 13.48 30.48 19.64
C SER A 388 12.08 30.64 19.03
N GLU A 389 11.99 30.96 17.73
CA GLU A 389 10.75 31.03 16.96
C GLU A 389 10.38 29.68 16.31
N ALA A 390 11.18 28.62 16.49
CA ALA A 390 10.92 27.31 15.90
C ALA A 390 9.70 26.65 16.56
N LYS A 391 8.71 26.35 15.75
CA LYS A 391 7.53 25.58 16.12
C LYS A 391 7.60 24.22 15.45
N LEU A 392 7.92 23.20 16.25
CA LEU A 392 8.15 21.85 15.79
C LEU A 392 6.82 21.09 15.69
N GLY A 393 6.62 20.38 14.59
CA GLY A 393 5.56 19.38 14.44
C GLY A 393 6.15 18.02 14.14
N TYR A 394 5.75 16.99 14.88
CA TYR A 394 6.23 15.63 14.68
C TYR A 394 5.08 14.72 14.24
N VAL A 395 5.30 13.98 13.15
CA VAL A 395 4.38 12.97 12.66
C VAL A 395 5.02 11.61 12.88
N ASP A 396 4.51 10.89 13.90
CA ASP A 396 4.98 9.56 14.30
C ASP A 396 4.33 8.46 13.43
N GLN A 397 5.09 7.43 13.15
CA GLN A 397 4.60 6.21 12.49
C GLN A 397 3.57 5.46 13.37
N GLU A 398 3.68 5.53 14.70
CA GLU A 398 2.88 4.71 15.64
C GLU A 398 1.48 5.28 15.97
N LEU A 399 1.13 6.48 15.52
CA LEU A 399 -0.21 7.12 15.66
C LEU A 399 -0.82 7.09 17.08
N LYS A 400 0.02 7.20 18.12
CA LYS A 400 -0.39 7.06 19.54
C LYS A 400 -1.24 8.22 20.06
N ASP A 401 -1.22 9.36 19.40
CA ASP A 401 -1.81 10.61 19.89
C ASP A 401 -3.27 10.85 19.42
N LEU A 402 -3.94 9.83 18.86
CA LEU A 402 -5.32 9.92 18.42
C LEU A 402 -6.30 9.44 19.50
N ALA A 403 -7.34 10.22 19.78
CA ALA A 403 -8.41 9.82 20.71
C ALA A 403 -9.33 8.77 20.06
N ILE A 404 -9.03 7.49 20.29
CA ILE A 404 -9.64 6.33 19.61
C ILE A 404 -11.18 6.32 19.69
N ASN A 405 -11.75 6.85 20.78
CA ASN A 405 -13.19 6.88 21.04
C ASN A 405 -13.91 8.10 20.47
N ALA A 406 -13.18 9.10 19.99
CA ALA A 406 -13.75 10.30 19.38
C ALA A 406 -14.09 10.07 17.91
N THR A 407 -14.95 10.91 17.33
CA THR A 407 -15.13 10.97 15.88
C THR A 407 -14.02 11.81 15.24
N LEU A 408 -13.82 11.67 13.92
CA LEU A 408 -12.89 12.56 13.21
C LEU A 408 -13.27 14.05 13.42
N TYR A 409 -14.56 14.34 13.38
CA TYR A 409 -15.06 15.68 13.54
C TYR A 409 -14.72 16.25 14.93
N ASP A 410 -15.00 15.49 15.98
CA ASP A 410 -14.79 15.93 17.37
C ASP A 410 -13.30 16.16 17.65
N GLU A 411 -12.43 15.28 17.13
CA GLU A 411 -10.97 15.39 17.27
C GLU A 411 -10.46 16.72 16.71
N ILE A 412 -10.87 17.08 15.48
CA ILE A 412 -10.42 18.32 14.84
C ILE A 412 -11.18 19.54 15.36
N TYR A 413 -12.45 19.38 15.71
CA TYR A 413 -13.25 20.47 16.30
C TYR A 413 -12.70 20.89 17.66
N SER A 414 -12.18 19.97 18.45
CA SER A 414 -11.56 20.28 19.75
C SER A 414 -10.39 21.27 19.62
N LEU A 415 -9.66 21.23 18.51
CA LEU A 415 -8.51 22.09 18.20
C LEU A 415 -8.95 23.44 17.61
N LEU A 416 -9.94 23.45 16.71
CA LEU A 416 -10.31 24.63 15.93
C LEU A 416 -11.47 25.41 16.53
N LYS A 417 -12.38 24.76 17.25
CA LYS A 417 -13.62 25.30 17.83
C LYS A 417 -14.50 26.09 16.84
N ASP A 418 -14.42 25.68 15.55
CA ASP A 418 -15.14 26.34 14.45
C ASP A 418 -15.62 25.25 13.46
N CYS A 419 -16.92 25.09 13.29
CA CYS A 419 -17.54 24.07 12.47
C CYS A 419 -17.13 24.15 10.98
N ALA A 420 -17.11 25.37 10.43
CA ALA A 420 -16.81 25.59 9.02
C ALA A 420 -15.32 25.28 8.73
N LYS A 421 -14.42 25.74 9.60
CA LYS A 421 -12.99 25.46 9.49
C LYS A 421 -12.72 23.97 9.67
N THR A 422 -13.36 23.30 10.64
CA THR A 422 -13.21 21.86 10.87
C THR A 422 -13.56 21.06 9.62
N ARG A 423 -14.73 21.30 9.02
CA ARG A 423 -15.14 20.61 7.78
C ARG A 423 -14.19 20.90 6.61
N ARG A 424 -13.75 22.16 6.48
CA ARG A 424 -12.79 22.55 5.44
C ARG A 424 -11.46 21.80 5.62
N GLN A 425 -10.93 21.73 6.83
CA GLN A 425 -9.66 21.05 7.11
C GLN A 425 -9.76 19.54 6.88
N LEU A 426 -10.83 18.90 7.32
CA LEU A 426 -11.09 17.48 7.06
C LEU A 426 -11.19 17.18 5.55
N SER A 427 -11.87 18.04 4.79
CA SER A 427 -11.98 17.89 3.33
C SER A 427 -10.63 18.02 2.61
N MET A 428 -9.68 18.79 3.17
CA MET A 428 -8.33 18.93 2.61
C MET A 428 -7.52 17.63 2.66
N VAL A 429 -7.78 16.78 3.62
CA VAL A 429 -7.12 15.46 3.73
C VAL A 429 -8.00 14.31 3.23
N GLY A 430 -9.05 14.65 2.46
CA GLY A 430 -9.87 13.68 1.73
C GLY A 430 -11.04 13.09 2.51
N PHE A 431 -11.45 13.69 3.64
CA PHE A 431 -12.68 13.31 4.35
C PHE A 431 -13.81 14.25 3.92
N ILE A 432 -14.60 13.85 2.92
CA ILE A 432 -15.60 14.72 2.27
C ILE A 432 -17.02 14.34 2.66
N ALA A 433 -17.32 13.04 2.74
CA ALA A 433 -18.67 12.56 3.03
C ALA A 433 -19.06 12.78 4.50
N ASN A 434 -20.32 13.14 4.75
CA ASN A 434 -20.82 13.34 6.11
C ASN A 434 -20.65 12.07 6.98
N GLU A 435 -20.90 10.89 6.41
CA GLU A 435 -20.75 9.60 7.10
C GLU A 435 -19.31 9.32 7.51
N GLU A 436 -18.34 9.72 6.68
CA GLU A 436 -16.91 9.56 6.99
C GLU A 436 -16.48 10.48 8.13
N VAL A 437 -16.95 11.72 8.14
CA VAL A 437 -16.53 12.75 9.10
C VAL A 437 -16.97 12.43 10.54
N PHE A 438 -18.13 11.79 10.71
CA PHE A 438 -18.64 11.38 12.03
C PHE A 438 -18.29 9.92 12.40
N LYS A 439 -17.45 9.26 11.61
CA LYS A 439 -16.98 7.91 11.90
C LYS A 439 -16.05 7.91 13.12
N PRO A 440 -16.18 6.96 14.05
CA PRO A 440 -15.24 6.81 15.15
C PRO A 440 -13.83 6.52 14.65
N ILE A 441 -12.82 7.11 15.28
CA ILE A 441 -11.39 6.93 14.93
C ILE A 441 -10.97 5.46 15.05
N SER A 442 -11.58 4.69 15.95
CA SER A 442 -11.36 3.25 16.08
C SER A 442 -11.64 2.46 14.79
N GLN A 443 -12.62 2.91 14.00
CA GLN A 443 -13.04 2.24 12.75
C GLN A 443 -12.27 2.70 11.51
N LEU A 444 -11.34 3.65 11.67
CA LEU A 444 -10.51 4.13 10.57
C LEU A 444 -9.44 3.11 10.20
N SER A 445 -9.18 2.99 8.91
CA SER A 445 -7.99 2.31 8.40
C SER A 445 -6.71 3.03 8.86
N MET A 446 -5.57 2.34 8.82
CA MET A 446 -4.29 2.95 9.17
C MET A 446 -3.98 4.18 8.31
N GLY A 447 -4.27 4.14 7.00
CA GLY A 447 -4.08 5.29 6.11
C GLY A 447 -4.98 6.48 6.44
N GLU A 448 -6.24 6.25 6.85
CA GLU A 448 -7.14 7.31 7.33
C GLU A 448 -6.63 7.93 8.64
N LYS A 449 -6.15 7.10 9.56
CA LYS A 449 -5.53 7.57 10.82
C LYS A 449 -4.28 8.38 10.56
N SER A 450 -3.42 7.98 9.62
CA SER A 450 -2.21 8.73 9.25
C SER A 450 -2.54 10.10 8.68
N ARG A 451 -3.55 10.20 7.81
CA ARG A 451 -4.03 11.49 7.27
C ARG A 451 -4.60 12.40 8.36
N LEU A 452 -5.35 11.84 9.30
CA LEU A 452 -5.88 12.59 10.44
C LEU A 452 -4.77 13.11 11.36
N ASN A 453 -3.79 12.26 11.67
CA ASN A 453 -2.64 12.64 12.49
C ASN A 453 -1.82 13.76 11.84
N LEU A 454 -1.55 13.63 10.54
CA LEU A 454 -0.88 14.70 9.79
C LEU A 454 -1.67 16.00 9.85
N LEU A 455 -2.99 15.95 9.68
CA LEU A 455 -3.86 17.14 9.77
C LEU A 455 -3.76 17.79 11.17
N LYS A 456 -3.80 17.00 12.25
CA LYS A 456 -3.63 17.53 13.63
C LYS A 456 -2.35 18.34 13.76
N VAL A 457 -1.24 17.77 13.33
CA VAL A 457 0.07 18.45 13.39
C VAL A 457 0.07 19.74 12.57
N LEU A 458 -0.48 19.71 11.36
CA LEU A 458 -0.48 20.86 10.45
C LEU A 458 -1.42 22.00 10.89
N ILE A 459 -2.48 21.72 11.64
CA ILE A 459 -3.37 22.73 12.21
C ILE A 459 -2.61 23.69 13.15
N GLU A 460 -1.62 23.20 13.85
CA GLU A 460 -0.78 23.99 14.74
C GLU A 460 0.17 24.94 14.02
N LYS A 461 0.25 24.86 12.68
CA LYS A 461 1.11 25.67 11.81
C LYS A 461 2.59 25.62 12.22
N PRO A 462 3.19 24.41 12.38
CA PRO A 462 4.59 24.30 12.65
C PRO A 462 5.43 24.98 11.55
N ASN A 463 6.67 25.36 11.82
CA ASN A 463 7.62 25.85 10.82
C ASN A 463 8.82 24.92 10.61
N LEU A 464 8.90 23.86 11.44
CA LEU A 464 9.76 22.69 11.24
C LEU A 464 8.92 21.41 11.40
N LEU A 465 8.83 20.61 10.35
CA LEU A 465 8.17 19.30 10.36
C LEU A 465 9.20 18.18 10.45
N LEU A 466 9.03 17.30 11.42
CA LEU A 466 9.72 16.03 11.51
C LEU A 466 8.76 14.94 11.09
N LEU A 467 9.10 14.16 10.06
CA LEU A 467 8.22 13.15 9.47
C LEU A 467 8.89 11.78 9.50
N ASP A 468 8.29 10.82 10.19
CA ASP A 468 8.78 9.44 10.25
C ASP A 468 7.92 8.54 9.35
N GLU A 469 8.43 8.20 8.17
CA GLU A 469 7.76 7.40 7.12
C GLU A 469 6.33 7.89 6.78
N PRO A 470 6.15 9.15 6.34
CA PRO A 470 4.83 9.77 6.21
C PRO A 470 3.93 9.16 5.13
N THR A 471 4.48 8.38 4.21
CA THR A 471 3.74 7.70 3.13
C THR A 471 3.39 6.26 3.44
N ASN A 472 3.89 5.70 4.56
CA ASN A 472 3.60 4.33 4.94
C ASN A 472 2.11 4.12 5.22
N HIS A 473 1.58 2.98 4.78
CA HIS A 473 0.17 2.58 4.94
C HIS A 473 -0.85 3.47 4.20
N LEU A 474 -0.40 4.44 3.42
CA LEU A 474 -1.27 5.26 2.58
C LEU A 474 -1.55 4.56 1.26
N ASP A 475 -2.76 4.72 0.75
CA ASP A 475 -3.03 4.36 -0.65
C ASP A 475 -2.42 5.40 -1.60
N LEU A 476 -2.35 5.03 -2.89
CA LEU A 476 -1.69 5.85 -3.90
C LEU A 476 -2.30 7.26 -4.02
N ASP A 477 -3.63 7.36 -3.90
CA ASP A 477 -4.34 8.65 -3.96
C ASP A 477 -3.98 9.52 -2.74
N ALA A 478 -3.92 8.91 -1.54
CA ALA A 478 -3.53 9.62 -0.31
C ALA A 478 -2.06 10.05 -0.33
N CYS A 479 -1.15 9.24 -0.90
CA CYS A 479 0.25 9.64 -1.11
C CYS A 479 0.35 10.89 -1.98
N GLU A 480 -0.36 10.94 -3.12
CA GLU A 480 -0.37 12.12 -4.01
C GLU A 480 -0.89 13.38 -3.30
N ILE A 481 -1.92 13.22 -2.48
CA ILE A 481 -2.50 14.30 -1.68
C ILE A 481 -1.44 14.88 -0.73
N ILE A 482 -0.81 14.05 0.06
CA ILE A 482 0.17 14.45 1.08
C ILE A 482 1.43 15.04 0.46
N GLU A 483 1.92 14.47 -0.63
CA GLU A 483 3.06 15.02 -1.36
C GLU A 483 2.79 16.42 -1.89
N ASN A 484 1.61 16.64 -2.48
CA ASN A 484 1.23 17.97 -2.96
C ASN A 484 1.10 18.97 -1.81
N ALA A 485 0.66 18.52 -0.63
CA ALA A 485 0.65 19.32 0.58
C ALA A 485 2.05 19.77 0.99
N PHE A 486 3.01 18.82 1.02
CA PHE A 486 4.40 19.13 1.38
C PHE A 486 5.14 19.96 0.33
N LEU A 487 4.82 19.79 -0.98
CA LEU A 487 5.36 20.66 -2.02
C LEU A 487 5.00 22.14 -1.82
N ASN A 488 3.79 22.38 -1.34
CA ASN A 488 3.27 23.74 -1.13
C ASN A 488 3.56 24.28 0.28
N TYR A 489 4.05 23.42 1.18
CA TYR A 489 4.40 23.81 2.55
C TYR A 489 5.66 24.68 2.57
N LYS A 490 5.60 25.82 3.26
CA LYS A 490 6.69 26.83 3.30
C LYS A 490 7.67 26.64 4.47
N GLY A 491 7.34 25.80 5.43
CA GLY A 491 8.25 25.49 6.55
C GLY A 491 9.35 24.50 6.13
N ALA A 492 10.29 24.29 7.04
CA ALA A 492 11.33 23.28 6.88
C ALA A 492 10.78 21.86 7.11
N ILE A 493 11.32 20.89 6.41
CA ILE A 493 10.98 19.47 6.55
C ILE A 493 12.26 18.66 6.75
N LEU A 494 12.30 17.84 7.80
CA LEU A 494 13.26 16.77 7.99
C LEU A 494 12.48 15.45 8.07
N ALA A 495 12.61 14.62 7.04
CA ALA A 495 11.81 13.40 6.91
C ALA A 495 12.71 12.16 6.84
N VAL A 496 12.21 11.05 7.36
CA VAL A 496 12.68 9.68 7.07
C VAL A 496 11.74 9.09 6.06
N SER A 497 12.23 8.56 4.96
CA SER A 497 11.39 7.85 3.99
C SER A 497 12.18 6.84 3.16
N HIS A 498 11.50 5.75 2.80
CA HIS A 498 11.95 4.76 1.83
C HIS A 498 11.20 4.87 0.49
N ASP A 499 10.21 5.75 0.38
CA ASP A 499 9.44 5.98 -0.84
C ASP A 499 10.25 6.82 -1.84
N LYS A 500 10.71 6.19 -2.92
CA LYS A 500 11.52 6.84 -3.95
C LYS A 500 10.79 8.00 -4.64
N TYR A 501 9.49 7.86 -4.92
CA TYR A 501 8.69 8.94 -5.49
C TYR A 501 8.60 10.15 -4.55
N PHE A 502 8.39 9.89 -3.27
CA PHE A 502 8.40 10.94 -2.25
C PHE A 502 9.75 11.66 -2.20
N ILE A 503 10.86 10.89 -2.18
CA ILE A 503 12.22 11.44 -2.15
C ILE A 503 12.49 12.27 -3.41
N GLU A 504 12.19 11.74 -4.60
CA GLU A 504 12.40 12.47 -5.86
C GLU A 504 11.57 13.76 -5.94
N LYS A 505 10.34 13.73 -5.45
CA LYS A 505 9.41 14.85 -5.56
C LYS A 505 9.66 15.93 -4.51
N ILE A 506 10.02 15.56 -3.28
CA ILE A 506 10.06 16.47 -2.13
C ILE A 506 11.49 16.89 -1.77
N ALA A 507 12.48 15.98 -1.82
CA ALA A 507 13.82 16.25 -1.29
C ALA A 507 14.56 17.34 -2.06
N GLN A 508 15.16 18.28 -1.35
CA GLN A 508 16.20 19.19 -1.84
C GLN A 508 17.59 18.66 -1.48
N ARG A 509 17.70 18.01 -0.31
CA ARG A 509 18.93 17.33 0.15
C ARG A 509 18.56 15.92 0.60
N VAL A 510 19.43 14.97 0.31
CA VAL A 510 19.28 13.58 0.75
C VAL A 510 20.50 13.22 1.59
N LEU A 511 20.24 12.72 2.80
CA LEU A 511 21.25 12.30 3.73
C LEU A 511 21.17 10.78 3.93
N LYS A 512 22.25 10.07 3.69
CA LYS A 512 22.35 8.63 3.90
C LYS A 512 22.97 8.34 5.26
N VAL A 513 22.27 7.54 6.05
CA VAL A 513 22.78 6.99 7.29
C VAL A 513 23.42 5.64 6.99
N SER A 514 24.71 5.50 7.23
CA SER A 514 25.47 4.25 7.07
C SER A 514 26.62 4.21 8.08
N ASP A 515 26.93 3.03 8.60
CA ASP A 515 28.06 2.78 9.50
C ASP A 515 28.12 3.75 10.69
N GLY A 516 26.94 4.08 11.26
CA GLY A 516 26.81 4.98 12.41
C GLY A 516 27.12 6.45 12.10
N THR A 517 27.19 6.85 10.83
CA THR A 517 27.46 8.23 10.39
C THR A 517 26.40 8.72 9.39
N ILE A 518 26.33 10.04 9.20
CA ILE A 518 25.46 10.66 8.20
C ILE A 518 26.33 11.29 7.10
N LYS A 519 26.02 10.97 5.85
CA LYS A 519 26.67 11.56 4.67
C LYS A 519 25.63 12.13 3.72
N GLU A 520 25.89 13.32 3.20
CA GLU A 520 25.07 13.89 2.14
C GLU A 520 25.38 13.21 0.81
N ILE A 521 24.36 12.84 0.09
CA ILE A 521 24.49 12.23 -1.24
C ILE A 521 23.86 13.14 -2.30
N ILE A 522 24.49 13.16 -3.48
CA ILE A 522 23.95 13.90 -4.62
C ILE A 522 22.71 13.15 -5.12
N LYS A 523 21.64 13.91 -5.34
CA LYS A 523 20.37 13.38 -5.88
C LYS A 523 20.56 13.02 -7.36
N ASN A 524 21.13 11.84 -7.64
CA ASN A 524 21.23 11.27 -8.98
C ASN A 524 20.29 10.07 -9.08
N ASN A 525 19.73 9.82 -10.27
CA ASN A 525 18.78 8.73 -10.56
C ASN A 525 19.31 7.31 -10.23
N ASP A 526 20.60 7.14 -9.99
CA ASP A 526 21.26 5.85 -9.70
C ASP A 526 21.46 5.58 -8.20
N LEU A 527 21.08 6.50 -7.31
CA LEU A 527 21.36 6.41 -5.86
C LEU A 527 20.15 5.98 -5.03
N ILE A 528 19.00 5.82 -5.65
CA ILE A 528 17.76 5.42 -4.97
C ILE A 528 17.27 4.11 -5.51
#